data_a5678f4125ab1c17aa6a9ff2aec3535a
#
_entry.id   a5678f4125ab1c17aa6a9ff2aec3535a
#
_cell.length_a   1.000
_cell.length_b   1.000
_cell.length_c   1.000
_cell.angle_alpha   90.00
_cell.angle_beta   90.00
_cell.angle_gamma   90.00
#
_symmetry.space_group_name_H-M   'P 1'
#
loop_
_entity.id
_entity.type
_entity.pdbx_description
1 polymer ?
#
loop_
_entity_poly.entity_id
_entity_poly.type
_entity_poly.pdbx_seq_one_letter_code
_entity_poly.pdbx_strand_id
1 'polypeptide(L)'
;MEALSATYQGRDIPGGVGAENDPAFAEKVKAMQTSHFNDFLMPLYQGHAFNAGSTDVGDVSYQCPTAQIHVAVWPNHVPCHSWQVVSCNKTPMAHKATVHAGKVLCAAAIDLLEQPALLEAAKAEFRQRTAAGYTCPIPPDAVPAPLEL
;
A
#
# COMPACT_ATOMS: atom_id res chain seq x y z
N MET A 1 -7.22 21.42 -0.80
CA MET A 1 -6.66 20.26 -1.53
C MET A 1 -5.85 20.71 -2.72
N GLU A 2 -6.43 21.46 -3.64
CA GLU A 2 -5.75 22.01 -4.83
C GLU A 2 -4.46 22.77 -4.50
N ALA A 3 -4.48 23.66 -3.51
CA ALA A 3 -3.30 24.42 -3.11
C ALA A 3 -2.12 23.54 -2.65
N LEU A 4 -2.39 22.42 -1.96
CA LEU A 4 -1.35 21.48 -1.54
C LEU A 4 -0.83 20.64 -2.71
N SER A 5 -1.73 20.19 -3.59
CA SER A 5 -1.36 19.47 -4.82
C SER A 5 -0.48 20.32 -5.74
N ALA A 6 -0.74 21.63 -5.84
CA ALA A 6 0.04 22.57 -6.65
C ALA A 6 1.47 22.83 -6.13
N THR A 7 1.79 22.47 -4.89
CA THR A 7 3.13 22.65 -4.32
C THR A 7 4.16 21.59 -4.76
N TYR A 8 3.72 20.56 -5.48
CA TYR A 8 4.56 19.46 -5.94
C TYR A 8 4.35 19.17 -7.43
N GLN A 9 5.45 18.96 -8.14
CA GLN A 9 5.46 18.69 -9.59
C GLN A 9 6.12 17.34 -9.93
N GLY A 10 6.25 16.44 -8.95
CA GLY A 10 6.79 15.11 -9.18
C GLY A 10 5.78 14.14 -9.80
N ARG A 11 6.26 12.96 -10.18
CA ARG A 11 5.42 11.85 -10.64
C ARG A 11 5.55 10.70 -9.66
N ASP A 12 4.50 10.45 -8.89
CA ASP A 12 4.33 9.17 -8.24
C ASP A 12 3.45 8.28 -9.13
N ILE A 13 3.90 7.06 -9.40
CA ILE A 13 3.11 6.06 -10.15
C ILE A 13 2.42 5.18 -9.11
N PRO A 14 1.10 5.32 -8.92
CA PRO A 14 0.37 4.42 -8.05
C PRO A 14 0.54 2.97 -8.47
N GLY A 15 0.77 2.08 -7.51
CA GLY A 15 1.00 0.67 -7.79
C GLY A 15 2.43 0.32 -8.21
N GLY A 16 3.33 1.32 -8.34
CA GLY A 16 4.72 1.10 -8.74
C GLY A 16 4.94 0.96 -10.24
N VAL A 17 6.22 0.86 -10.63
CA VAL A 17 6.62 0.69 -12.04
C VAL A 17 6.17 -0.68 -12.54
N GLY A 18 5.51 -0.70 -13.67
CA GLY A 18 4.94 -1.91 -14.30
C GLY A 18 3.42 -2.03 -14.12
N ALA A 19 2.83 -1.32 -13.15
CA ALA A 19 1.38 -1.33 -12.94
C ALA A 19 0.60 -0.73 -14.12
N GLU A 20 1.22 0.15 -14.88
CA GLU A 20 0.69 0.76 -16.11
C GLU A 20 0.46 -0.26 -17.25
N ASN A 21 0.99 -1.46 -17.14
CA ASN A 21 0.77 -2.53 -18.13
C ASN A 21 -0.63 -3.17 -18.03
N ASP A 22 -1.37 -2.93 -16.93
CA ASP A 22 -2.77 -3.29 -16.80
C ASP A 22 -3.63 -2.14 -17.35
N PRO A 23 -4.40 -2.32 -18.46
CA PRO A 23 -5.15 -1.24 -19.09
C PRO A 23 -6.20 -0.58 -18.18
N ALA A 24 -6.90 -1.38 -17.35
CA ALA A 24 -7.91 -0.87 -16.43
C ALA A 24 -7.28 -0.06 -15.31
N PHE A 25 -6.12 -0.50 -14.81
CA PHE A 25 -5.34 0.21 -13.82
C PHE A 25 -4.75 1.51 -14.39
N ALA A 26 -4.17 1.44 -15.59
CA ALA A 26 -3.58 2.58 -16.28
C ALA A 26 -4.60 3.70 -16.55
N GLU A 27 -5.85 3.37 -16.90
CA GLU A 27 -6.92 4.35 -17.06
C GLU A 27 -7.18 5.12 -15.75
N LYS A 28 -7.24 4.42 -14.62
CA LYS A 28 -7.43 5.06 -13.30
C LYS A 28 -6.23 5.89 -12.86
N VAL A 29 -5.01 5.42 -13.12
CA VAL A 29 -3.78 6.19 -12.89
C VAL A 29 -3.82 7.50 -13.68
N LYS A 30 -4.24 7.45 -14.95
CA LYS A 30 -4.41 8.65 -15.77
C LYS A 30 -5.46 9.62 -15.19
N ALA A 31 -6.57 9.10 -14.68
CA ALA A 31 -7.58 9.91 -14.01
C ALA A 31 -7.03 10.58 -12.75
N MET A 32 -6.20 9.89 -11.97
CA MET A 32 -5.52 10.46 -10.79
C MET A 32 -4.57 11.61 -11.14
N GLN A 33 -3.92 11.57 -12.31
CA GLN A 33 -3.01 12.63 -12.75
C GLN A 33 -3.71 13.97 -13.00
N THR A 34 -5.02 13.97 -13.22
CA THR A 34 -5.83 15.17 -13.48
C THR A 34 -6.71 15.57 -12.30
N SER A 35 -6.75 14.74 -11.26
CA SER A 35 -7.58 14.95 -10.06
C SER A 35 -6.71 15.37 -8.88
N HIS A 36 -7.25 16.22 -8.00
CA HIS A 36 -6.57 16.63 -6.77
C HIS A 36 -6.71 15.62 -5.63
N PHE A 37 -7.63 14.68 -5.77
CA PHE A 37 -7.89 13.66 -4.75
C PHE A 37 -8.46 12.40 -5.40
N ASN A 38 -8.05 11.23 -4.90
CA ASN A 38 -8.55 9.96 -5.37
C ASN A 38 -9.82 9.59 -4.59
N ASP A 39 -10.98 9.79 -5.20
CA ASP A 39 -12.32 9.51 -4.66
C ASP A 39 -13.02 8.32 -5.32
N PHE A 40 -12.26 7.50 -6.02
CA PHE A 40 -12.74 6.29 -6.70
C PHE A 40 -11.94 5.05 -6.26
N LEU A 41 -12.54 3.88 -6.49
CA LEU A 41 -11.88 2.61 -6.23
C LEU A 41 -10.92 2.26 -7.37
N MET A 42 -9.66 2.00 -7.03
CA MET A 42 -8.69 1.44 -7.99
C MET A 42 -9.07 -0.01 -8.30
N PRO A 43 -8.95 -0.44 -9.57
CA PRO A 43 -9.08 -1.85 -9.92
C PRO A 43 -8.04 -2.68 -9.18
N LEU A 44 -8.35 -3.95 -8.91
CA LEU A 44 -7.34 -4.89 -8.43
C LEU A 44 -6.28 -5.08 -9.51
N TYR A 45 -5.05 -4.72 -9.21
CA TYR A 45 -3.94 -4.94 -10.11
C TYR A 45 -3.55 -6.43 -10.15
N GLN A 46 -3.51 -6.99 -11.35
CA GLN A 46 -3.14 -8.37 -11.61
C GLN A 46 -1.77 -8.39 -12.30
N GLY A 47 -0.68 -8.54 -11.55
CA GLY A 47 0.63 -8.58 -12.17
C GLY A 47 1.79 -8.32 -11.22
N HIS A 48 2.96 -8.11 -11.79
CA HIS A 48 4.16 -7.75 -11.07
C HIS A 48 4.49 -6.27 -11.31
N ALA A 49 4.61 -5.53 -10.22
CA ALA A 49 5.06 -4.15 -10.25
C ALA A 49 6.20 -3.95 -9.25
N PHE A 50 7.13 -3.09 -9.58
CA PHE A 50 8.21 -2.68 -8.70
C PHE A 50 7.88 -1.36 -8.04
N ASN A 51 7.90 -1.33 -6.71
CA ASN A 51 7.78 -0.12 -5.94
C ASN A 51 9.09 0.14 -5.20
N ALA A 52 9.73 1.27 -5.48
CA ALA A 52 10.96 1.67 -4.83
C ALA A 52 10.66 2.13 -3.40
N GLY A 53 11.09 1.36 -2.43
CA GLY A 53 10.92 1.63 -1.01
C GLY A 53 11.36 0.44 -0.18
N SER A 54 11.47 0.61 1.12
CA SER A 54 11.73 -0.47 2.06
C SER A 54 10.62 -0.55 3.08
N THR A 55 10.24 -1.77 3.45
CA THR A 55 9.21 -2.05 4.45
C THR A 55 9.39 -3.47 4.99
N ASP A 56 9.10 -3.66 6.26
CA ASP A 56 9.15 -4.97 6.92
C ASP A 56 7.99 -5.90 6.47
N VAL A 57 7.00 -5.36 5.75
CA VAL A 57 5.87 -6.16 5.22
C VAL A 57 6.36 -7.25 4.27
N GLY A 58 7.48 -7.03 3.56
CA GLY A 58 8.13 -8.05 2.74
C GLY A 58 8.48 -9.29 3.57
N ASP A 59 9.18 -9.11 4.69
CA ASP A 59 9.58 -10.20 5.58
C ASP A 59 8.37 -10.91 6.19
N VAL A 60 7.35 -10.17 6.62
CA VAL A 60 6.08 -10.72 7.13
C VAL A 60 5.39 -11.58 6.08
N SER A 61 5.42 -11.16 4.80
CA SER A 61 4.80 -11.89 3.69
C SER A 61 5.43 -13.26 3.42
N TYR A 62 6.64 -13.51 3.90
CA TYR A 62 7.27 -14.83 3.87
C TYR A 62 6.94 -15.70 5.09
N GLN A 63 6.28 -15.15 6.11
CA GLN A 63 5.90 -15.90 7.32
C GLN A 63 4.41 -16.28 7.33
N CYS A 64 3.57 -15.49 6.67
CA CYS A 64 2.14 -15.75 6.61
C CYS A 64 1.50 -15.13 5.36
N PRO A 65 0.30 -15.60 4.93
CA PRO A 65 -0.47 -14.95 3.90
C PRO A 65 -0.71 -13.48 4.24
N THR A 66 -0.32 -12.58 3.35
CA THR A 66 -0.35 -11.13 3.61
C THR A 66 -1.07 -10.42 2.50
N ALA A 67 -1.98 -9.50 2.85
CA ALA A 67 -2.62 -8.58 1.94
C ALA A 67 -2.43 -7.15 2.44
N GLN A 68 -2.43 -6.19 1.53
CA GLN A 68 -2.23 -4.78 1.83
C GLN A 68 -3.28 -3.94 1.13
N ILE A 69 -3.77 -2.91 1.82
CA ILE A 69 -4.70 -1.94 1.24
C ILE A 69 -4.08 -0.54 1.26
N HIS A 70 -4.49 0.28 0.33
CA HIS A 70 -4.16 1.70 0.29
C HIS A 70 -5.44 2.51 0.32
N VAL A 71 -5.47 3.54 1.17
CA VAL A 71 -6.59 4.47 1.28
C VAL A 71 -6.09 5.90 1.13
N ALA A 72 -6.75 6.70 0.31
CA ALA A 72 -6.37 8.08 0.08
C ALA A 72 -6.57 8.91 1.36
N VAL A 73 -5.48 9.42 1.93
CA VAL A 73 -5.47 10.23 3.16
C VAL A 73 -4.92 11.63 2.94
N TRP A 74 -4.34 11.90 1.76
CA TRP A 74 -3.84 13.20 1.33
C TRP A 74 -4.08 13.42 -0.17
N PRO A 75 -3.90 14.66 -0.69
CA PRO A 75 -4.11 14.98 -2.11
C PRO A 75 -3.17 14.18 -3.02
N ASN A 76 -3.64 13.92 -4.24
CA ASN A 76 -2.79 13.44 -5.30
C ASN A 76 -1.61 14.40 -5.52
N HIS A 77 -0.50 13.89 -6.04
CA HIS A 77 0.73 14.63 -6.32
C HIS A 77 1.47 15.15 -5.07
N VAL A 78 1.03 14.82 -3.87
CA VAL A 78 1.77 15.11 -2.66
C VAL A 78 2.68 13.92 -2.36
N PRO A 79 4.02 14.10 -2.35
CA PRO A 79 4.93 12.99 -2.14
C PRO A 79 4.90 12.51 -0.69
N CYS A 80 5.11 11.22 -0.50
CA CYS A 80 5.44 10.68 0.82
C CYS A 80 6.67 11.38 1.41
N HIS A 81 6.82 11.36 2.72
CA HIS A 81 7.97 11.96 3.42
C HIS A 81 8.13 13.47 3.17
N SER A 82 7.02 14.19 3.09
CA SER A 82 7.00 15.63 2.87
C SER A 82 6.23 16.37 3.97
N TRP A 83 6.53 17.66 4.16
CA TRP A 83 5.78 18.51 5.08
C TRP A 83 4.29 18.64 4.67
N GLN A 84 4.00 18.53 3.38
CA GLN A 84 2.63 18.57 2.85
C GLN A 84 1.80 17.40 3.38
N VAL A 85 2.36 16.17 3.39
CA VAL A 85 1.70 15.00 4.01
C VAL A 85 1.47 15.24 5.49
N VAL A 86 2.48 15.74 6.20
CA VAL A 86 2.36 16.04 7.65
C VAL A 86 1.21 17.01 7.92
N SER A 87 1.09 18.05 7.10
CA SER A 87 0.00 19.04 7.23
C SER A 87 -1.39 18.45 6.97
N CYS A 88 -1.50 17.41 6.13
CA CYS A 88 -2.75 16.73 5.85
C CYS A 88 -3.22 15.82 6.98
N ASN A 89 -2.32 15.24 7.76
CA ASN A 89 -2.64 14.19 8.73
C ASN A 89 -3.55 14.63 9.88
N LYS A 90 -3.64 15.93 10.16
CA LYS A 90 -4.57 16.50 11.15
C LYS A 90 -5.94 16.89 10.58
N THR A 91 -6.17 16.64 9.31
CA THR A 91 -7.45 17.03 8.68
C THR A 91 -8.56 16.03 8.97
N PRO A 92 -9.83 16.47 9.01
CA PRO A 92 -10.95 15.54 9.13
C PRO A 92 -11.02 14.49 8.01
N MET A 93 -10.48 14.82 6.84
CA MET A 93 -10.37 13.89 5.72
C MET A 93 -9.44 12.72 6.06
N ALA A 94 -8.22 13.01 6.53
CA ALA A 94 -7.27 11.97 6.90
C ALA A 94 -7.82 11.08 8.03
N HIS A 95 -8.46 11.67 9.04
CA HIS A 95 -9.09 10.93 10.13
C HIS A 95 -10.21 10.00 9.64
N LYS A 96 -11.09 10.49 8.76
CA LYS A 96 -12.15 9.66 8.17
C LYS A 96 -11.58 8.52 7.33
N ALA A 97 -10.56 8.79 6.54
CA ALA A 97 -9.91 7.79 5.70
C ALA A 97 -9.21 6.71 6.55
N THR A 98 -8.54 7.09 7.64
CA THR A 98 -7.93 6.14 8.59
C THR A 98 -8.97 5.23 9.22
N VAL A 99 -10.10 5.79 9.69
CA VAL A 99 -11.21 4.99 10.25
C VAL A 99 -11.81 4.09 9.17
N HIS A 100 -11.92 4.57 7.92
CA HIS A 100 -12.41 3.75 6.80
C HIS A 100 -11.47 2.58 6.53
N ALA A 101 -10.17 2.80 6.51
CA ALA A 101 -9.17 1.73 6.37
C ALA A 101 -9.36 0.65 7.45
N GLY A 102 -9.53 1.05 8.71
CA GLY A 102 -9.82 0.13 9.81
C GLY A 102 -11.08 -0.70 9.58
N LYS A 103 -12.17 -0.08 9.08
CA LYS A 103 -13.40 -0.81 8.74
C LYS A 103 -13.19 -1.84 7.62
N VAL A 104 -12.41 -1.51 6.59
CA VAL A 104 -12.11 -2.46 5.51
C VAL A 104 -11.31 -3.64 6.05
N LEU A 105 -10.31 -3.40 6.90
CA LEU A 105 -9.53 -4.48 7.53
C LEU A 105 -10.40 -5.36 8.43
N CYS A 106 -11.32 -4.79 9.21
CA CYS A 106 -12.25 -5.55 10.01
C CYS A 106 -13.20 -6.40 9.14
N ALA A 107 -13.72 -5.85 8.05
CA ALA A 107 -14.57 -6.59 7.12
C ALA A 107 -13.80 -7.78 6.49
N ALA A 108 -12.58 -7.55 6.04
CA ALA A 108 -11.73 -8.62 5.51
C ALA A 108 -11.45 -9.72 6.56
N ALA A 109 -11.24 -9.35 7.83
CA ALA A 109 -11.07 -10.32 8.91
C ALA A 109 -12.32 -11.16 9.15
N ILE A 110 -13.50 -10.54 9.10
CA ILE A 110 -14.81 -11.24 9.21
C ILE A 110 -14.96 -12.22 8.04
N ASP A 111 -14.69 -11.78 6.81
CA ASP A 111 -14.78 -12.65 5.63
C ASP A 111 -13.88 -13.88 5.76
N LEU A 112 -12.65 -13.72 6.26
CA LEU A 112 -11.72 -14.83 6.49
C LEU A 112 -12.19 -15.79 7.59
N LEU A 113 -12.91 -15.30 8.61
CA LEU A 113 -13.47 -16.12 9.67
C LEU A 113 -14.74 -16.87 9.23
N GLU A 114 -15.57 -16.23 8.42
CA GLU A 114 -16.86 -16.79 7.96
C GLU A 114 -16.71 -17.67 6.71
N GLN A 115 -15.62 -17.50 5.96
CA GLN A 115 -15.37 -18.20 4.70
C GLN A 115 -14.05 -19.04 4.75
N PRO A 116 -14.07 -20.23 5.35
CA PRO A 116 -12.86 -21.05 5.45
C PRO A 116 -12.19 -21.35 4.10
N ALA A 117 -12.97 -21.43 3.03
CA ALA A 117 -12.44 -21.64 1.67
C ALA A 117 -11.53 -20.49 1.20
N LEU A 118 -11.86 -19.25 1.57
CA LEU A 118 -11.04 -18.08 1.27
C LEU A 118 -9.69 -18.16 2.00
N LEU A 119 -9.70 -18.54 3.28
CA LEU A 119 -8.50 -18.73 4.07
C LEU A 119 -7.60 -19.84 3.50
N GLU A 120 -8.18 -20.96 3.10
CA GLU A 120 -7.41 -22.07 2.48
C GLU A 120 -6.84 -21.68 1.11
N ALA A 121 -7.55 -20.89 0.29
CA ALA A 121 -7.04 -20.35 -0.94
C ALA A 121 -5.83 -19.42 -0.69
N ALA A 122 -5.93 -18.51 0.28
CA ALA A 122 -4.82 -17.64 0.67
C ALA A 122 -3.58 -18.42 1.15
N LYS A 123 -3.79 -19.47 1.95
CA LYS A 123 -2.71 -20.37 2.39
C LYS A 123 -2.09 -21.14 1.20
N ALA A 124 -2.88 -21.56 0.25
CA ALA A 124 -2.39 -22.27 -0.94
C ALA A 124 -1.51 -21.33 -1.80
N GLU A 125 -1.97 -20.12 -2.05
CA GLU A 125 -1.19 -19.09 -2.75
C GLU A 125 0.12 -18.77 -2.01
N PHE A 126 0.05 -18.59 -0.70
CA PHE A 126 1.22 -18.36 0.15
C PHE A 126 2.26 -19.46 -0.03
N ARG A 127 1.87 -20.75 0.12
CA ARG A 127 2.77 -21.88 -0.08
C ARG A 127 3.41 -21.91 -1.46
N GLN A 128 2.64 -21.57 -2.49
CA GLN A 128 3.16 -21.51 -3.86
C GLN A 128 4.18 -20.38 -4.02
N ARG A 129 3.89 -19.18 -3.52
CA ARG A 129 4.77 -18.01 -3.65
C ARG A 129 6.05 -18.16 -2.85
N THR A 130 6.01 -18.84 -1.70
CA THR A 130 7.16 -19.01 -0.80
C THR A 130 7.90 -20.33 -1.01
N ALA A 131 7.54 -21.12 -2.03
CA ALA A 131 8.14 -22.44 -2.27
C ALA A 131 9.66 -22.41 -2.50
N ALA A 132 10.23 -21.31 -2.98
CA ALA A 132 11.67 -21.13 -3.13
C ALA A 132 12.41 -20.92 -1.80
N GLY A 133 11.68 -20.78 -0.69
CA GLY A 133 12.23 -20.46 0.62
C GLY A 133 12.50 -18.96 0.80
N TYR A 134 12.87 -18.61 2.01
CA TYR A 134 13.24 -17.26 2.39
C TYR A 134 14.49 -17.27 3.26
N THR A 135 15.41 -16.37 2.97
CA THR A 135 16.57 -16.11 3.81
C THR A 135 16.55 -14.63 4.19
N CYS A 136 16.48 -14.36 5.49
CA CYS A 136 16.54 -12.98 5.99
C CYS A 136 17.87 -12.34 5.56
N PRO A 137 17.85 -11.16 4.94
CA PRO A 137 19.09 -10.47 4.52
C PRO A 137 19.86 -9.86 5.71
N ILE A 138 19.21 -9.76 6.87
CA ILE A 138 19.84 -9.24 8.09
C ILE A 138 20.65 -10.38 8.74
N PRO A 139 21.95 -10.17 9.04
CA PRO A 139 22.74 -11.18 9.76
C PRO A 139 22.09 -11.56 11.09
N PRO A 140 22.12 -12.86 11.49
CA PRO A 140 21.49 -13.33 12.73
C PRO A 140 22.03 -12.67 14.00
N ASP A 141 23.25 -12.17 13.95
CA ASP A 141 23.97 -11.49 15.04
C ASP A 141 23.89 -9.96 14.95
N ALA A 142 23.11 -9.42 14.02
CA ALA A 142 22.91 -7.99 13.90
C ALA A 142 22.21 -7.44 15.14
N VAL A 143 22.87 -6.52 15.83
CA VAL A 143 22.31 -5.79 16.96
C VAL A 143 22.03 -4.36 16.53
N PRO A 144 20.82 -3.82 16.77
CA PRO A 144 20.53 -2.42 16.49
C PRO A 144 21.52 -1.51 17.22
N ALA A 145 22.13 -0.58 16.48
CA ALA A 145 23.00 0.41 17.12
C ALA A 145 22.16 1.27 18.08
N PRO A 146 22.65 1.53 19.32
CA PRO A 146 21.98 2.46 20.22
C PRO A 146 21.92 3.83 19.55
N LEU A 147 20.74 4.46 19.60
CA LEU A 147 20.62 5.86 19.21
C LEU A 147 21.34 6.69 20.28
N GLU A 148 22.46 7.30 19.93
CA GLU A 148 23.05 8.37 20.75
C GLU A 148 22.14 9.61 20.57
N LEU A 149 21.41 9.96 21.63
CA LEU A 149 20.56 11.14 21.70
C LEU A 149 21.37 12.36 22.16
#